data_9c0f63f65c6def9f7ee83e4112332e59
#
_entry.id   9c0f63f65c6def9f7ee83e4112332e59
#
_cell.length_a   1.000
_cell.length_b   1.000
_cell.length_c   1.000
_cell.angle_alpha   90.00
_cell.angle_beta   90.00
_cell.angle_gamma   90.00
#
_symmetry.space_group_name_H-M   'P 1'
#
loop_
_entity.id
_entity.type
_entity.pdbx_description
1 polymer ?
#
loop_
_entity_poly.entity_id
_entity_poly.type
_entity_poly.pdbx_seq_one_letter_code
_entity_poly.pdbx_strand_id
1 'polypeptide(L)'
;MYSTNIKNNKYLAECIMVNRDVNMAKFIVDTGAMFTCCNYKILDIHLEESELADNEIKALGGFVRSIPVTFYKCSLKQFTIGNIDLGKQDIWLTFDERVTDTVLGMDILQQVIFTANPYNRKICFCKDAADYDQNFQLDVV
;
A
#
# COMPACT_ATOMS: atom_id res chain seq x y z
N MET A 1 -12.09 3.38 -11.71
CA MET A 1 -11.07 2.32 -11.93
C MET A 1 -9.68 2.94 -12.05
N TYR A 2 -8.71 2.30 -11.50
CA TYR A 2 -7.30 2.65 -11.63
C TYR A 2 -6.53 1.45 -12.17
N SER A 3 -5.65 1.66 -13.15
CA SER A 3 -4.81 0.59 -13.68
C SER A 3 -3.36 1.02 -13.79
N THR A 4 -2.45 0.08 -13.63
CA THR A 4 -1.03 0.30 -13.73
C THR A 4 -0.34 -0.91 -14.35
N ASN A 5 0.85 -0.70 -14.87
CA ASN A 5 1.63 -1.75 -15.53
C ASN A 5 2.55 -2.47 -14.55
N ILE A 6 2.88 -3.72 -14.86
CA ILE A 6 3.97 -4.43 -14.18
C ILE A 6 5.29 -3.75 -14.54
N LYS A 7 6.11 -3.50 -13.51
CA LYS A 7 7.46 -2.97 -13.67
C LYS A 7 8.44 -3.82 -12.88
N ASN A 8 9.51 -4.29 -13.53
CA ASN A 8 10.52 -5.14 -12.90
C ASN A 8 9.92 -6.39 -12.22
N ASN A 9 8.96 -7.03 -12.88
CA ASN A 9 8.22 -8.20 -12.36
C ASN A 9 7.41 -7.93 -11.08
N LYS A 10 7.10 -6.67 -10.80
CA LYS A 10 6.29 -6.27 -9.66
C LYS A 10 5.09 -5.45 -10.11
N TYR A 11 3.95 -5.69 -9.49
CA TYR A 11 2.80 -4.80 -9.62
C TYR A 11 3.00 -3.63 -8.67
N LEU A 12 3.16 -2.43 -9.22
CA LEU A 12 3.34 -1.20 -8.45
C LEU A 12 2.09 -0.34 -8.57
N ALA A 13 1.55 0.08 -7.44
CA ALA A 13 0.42 0.99 -7.39
C ALA A 13 0.87 2.34 -6.82
N GLU A 14 0.48 3.42 -7.50
CA GLU A 14 0.69 4.77 -6.96
C GLU A 14 -0.34 5.05 -5.88
N CYS A 15 0.15 5.33 -4.68
CA CYS A 15 -0.70 5.64 -3.55
C CYS A 15 -0.41 7.04 -3.02
N ILE A 16 -1.46 7.71 -2.59
CA ILE A 16 -1.38 9.01 -1.95
C ILE A 16 -1.73 8.84 -0.49
N MET A 17 -0.87 9.34 0.37
CA MET A 17 -1.03 9.29 1.82
C MET A 17 -1.13 10.71 2.35
N VAL A 18 -2.17 10.98 3.12
CA VAL A 18 -2.36 12.28 3.76
C VAL A 18 -2.31 12.11 5.26
N ASN A 19 -1.36 12.78 5.87
CA ASN A 19 -1.30 13.00 7.30
C ASN A 19 -1.30 14.52 7.53
N ARG A 20 -0.18 15.13 7.89
CA ARG A 20 -0.02 16.59 7.90
C ARG A 20 0.24 17.11 6.49
N ASP A 21 0.99 16.34 5.73
CA ASP A 21 1.35 16.64 4.34
C ASP A 21 0.77 15.59 3.41
N VAL A 22 0.84 15.86 2.11
CA VAL A 22 0.44 14.94 1.05
C VAL A 22 1.69 14.28 0.50
N ASN A 23 1.76 12.96 0.57
CA ASN A 23 2.87 12.18 0.07
C ASN A 23 2.39 11.16 -0.93
N MET A 24 3.14 10.98 -2.01
CA MET A 24 2.88 9.98 -3.03
C MET A 24 4.03 8.98 -3.07
N ALA A 25 3.69 7.69 -3.13
CA ALA A 25 4.67 6.63 -3.27
C ALA A 25 4.12 5.48 -4.09
N LYS A 26 5.04 4.71 -4.68
CA LYS A 26 4.71 3.47 -5.37
C LYS A 26 4.82 2.32 -4.40
N PHE A 27 3.72 1.60 -4.21
CA PHE A 27 3.65 0.44 -3.34
C PHE A 27 3.67 -0.84 -4.17
N ILE A 28 4.41 -1.83 -3.71
CA ILE A 28 4.38 -3.19 -4.25
C ILE A 28 3.07 -3.84 -3.81
N VAL A 29 2.28 -4.30 -4.75
CA VAL A 29 1.04 -5.04 -4.46
C VAL A 29 1.42 -6.45 -4.05
N ASP A 30 1.21 -6.80 -2.79
CA ASP A 30 1.62 -8.08 -2.21
C ASP A 30 0.48 -8.74 -1.44
N THR A 31 -0.18 -9.70 -2.10
CA THR A 31 -1.28 -10.47 -1.50
C THR A 31 -0.80 -11.44 -0.41
N GLY A 32 0.49 -11.70 -0.34
CA GLY A 32 1.09 -12.49 0.73
C GLY A 32 1.40 -11.71 1.99
N ALA A 33 1.35 -10.38 1.92
CA ALA A 33 1.55 -9.51 3.08
C ALA A 33 0.21 -9.21 3.75
N MET A 34 0.14 -9.40 5.07
CA MET A 34 -1.06 -9.09 5.84
C MET A 34 -1.22 -7.59 6.09
N PHE A 35 -0.11 -6.86 6.17
CA PHE A 35 -0.09 -5.47 6.56
C PHE A 35 0.59 -4.59 5.52
N THR A 36 0.05 -3.39 5.32
CA THR A 36 0.65 -2.34 4.50
C THR A 36 1.73 -1.65 5.31
N CYS A 37 2.95 -1.68 4.82
CA CYS A 37 4.11 -1.23 5.57
C CYS A 37 5.19 -0.64 4.68
N CYS A 38 5.96 0.28 5.26
CA CYS A 38 7.03 0.97 4.56
C CYS A 38 8.03 1.59 5.54
N ASN A 39 9.14 2.07 5.00
CA ASN A 39 10.06 2.88 5.78
C ASN A 39 9.47 4.26 6.02
N TYR A 40 9.69 4.83 7.20
CA TYR A 40 9.16 6.14 7.60
C TYR A 40 9.55 7.27 6.63
N LYS A 41 10.69 7.13 5.97
CA LYS A 41 11.22 8.14 5.03
C LYS A 41 10.30 8.41 3.85
N ILE A 42 9.41 7.47 3.53
CA ILE A 42 8.48 7.60 2.42
C ILE A 42 7.46 8.72 2.64
N LEU A 43 7.22 9.09 3.88
CA LEU A 43 6.26 10.15 4.21
C LEU A 43 6.84 11.56 4.10
N ASP A 44 8.11 11.71 3.75
CA ASP A 44 8.80 12.99 3.60
C ASP A 44 8.45 14.01 4.73
N ILE A 45 8.15 13.50 5.89
CA ILE A 45 7.92 14.26 7.11
C ILE A 45 9.01 13.90 8.12
N HIS A 46 9.41 14.88 8.92
CA HIS A 46 10.35 14.66 10.00
C HIS A 46 9.62 13.95 11.14
N LEU A 47 9.43 12.64 11.00
CA LEU A 47 8.97 11.78 12.08
C LEU A 47 10.18 11.24 12.83
N GLU A 48 10.17 11.40 14.14
CA GLU A 48 11.11 10.73 15.01
C GLU A 48 10.47 9.46 15.58
N GLU A 49 11.29 8.46 15.87
CA GLU A 49 10.82 7.23 16.50
C GLU A 49 10.09 7.51 17.80
N SER A 50 10.54 8.52 18.56
CA SER A 50 9.89 8.95 19.80
C SER A 50 8.45 9.42 19.62
N GLU A 51 8.10 9.97 18.46
CA GLU A 51 6.73 10.42 18.15
C GLU A 51 5.77 9.25 17.98
N LEU A 52 6.27 8.09 17.57
CA LEU A 52 5.49 6.88 17.35
C LEU A 52 5.65 5.86 18.49
N ALA A 53 6.49 6.12 19.48
CA ALA A 53 6.83 5.15 20.52
C ALA A 53 5.62 4.72 21.38
N ASP A 54 4.61 5.59 21.52
CA ASP A 54 3.37 5.29 22.25
C ASP A 54 2.30 4.62 21.38
N ASN A 55 2.56 4.45 20.08
CA ASN A 55 1.64 3.81 19.17
C ASN A 55 1.76 2.28 19.26
N GLU A 56 0.77 1.60 18.70
CA GLU A 56 0.82 0.15 18.60
C GLU A 56 2.04 -0.29 17.78
N ILE A 57 2.71 -1.35 18.25
CA ILE A 57 3.94 -1.87 17.66
C ILE A 57 3.73 -3.32 17.22
N LYS A 58 4.27 -3.67 16.06
CA LYS A 58 4.33 -5.05 15.56
C LYS A 58 5.76 -5.40 15.17
N ALA A 59 6.12 -6.66 15.37
CA ALA A 59 7.34 -7.23 14.82
C ALA A 59 6.96 -8.08 13.60
N LEU A 60 7.44 -7.69 12.42
CA LEU A 60 7.14 -8.37 11.17
C LEU A 60 8.41 -8.96 10.57
N GLY A 61 8.29 -10.21 10.09
CA GLY A 61 9.36 -10.89 9.38
C GLY A 61 9.30 -10.67 7.86
N GLY A 62 10.30 -11.18 7.16
CA GLY A 62 10.35 -11.18 5.70
C GLY A 62 11.03 -9.98 5.06
N PHE A 63 11.28 -8.91 5.79
CA PHE A 63 11.95 -7.69 5.28
C PHE A 63 13.46 -7.76 5.42
N VAL A 64 13.94 -8.32 6.52
CA VAL A 64 15.35 -8.54 6.77
C VAL A 64 15.53 -10.03 7.11
N ARG A 65 16.47 -10.66 6.43
CA ARG A 65 16.69 -12.11 6.51
C ARG A 65 16.80 -12.59 7.95
N SER A 66 15.90 -13.49 8.35
CA SER A 66 15.86 -14.15 9.66
C SER A 66 15.71 -13.23 10.88
N ILE A 67 15.45 -11.93 10.67
CA ILE A 67 15.33 -10.95 11.77
C ILE A 67 13.96 -10.29 11.70
N PRO A 68 13.12 -10.34 12.75
CA PRO A 68 11.92 -9.54 12.83
C PRO A 68 12.27 -8.05 12.88
N VAL A 69 11.52 -7.25 12.13
CA VAL A 69 11.67 -5.80 12.09
C VAL A 69 10.51 -5.17 12.83
N THR A 70 10.80 -4.16 13.64
CA THR A 70 9.79 -3.44 14.40
C THR A 70 9.11 -2.40 13.55
N PHE A 71 7.78 -2.43 13.52
CA PHE A 71 6.93 -1.45 12.85
C PHE A 71 6.00 -0.78 13.84
N TYR A 72 5.77 0.50 13.62
CA TYR A 72 4.89 1.34 14.43
C TYR A 72 3.66 1.70 13.62
N LYS A 73 2.50 1.64 14.26
CA LYS A 73 1.24 2.02 13.61
C LYS A 73 1.18 3.52 13.40
N CYS A 74 0.86 3.91 12.18
CA CYS A 74 0.65 5.30 11.80
C CYS A 74 -0.75 5.45 11.20
N SER A 75 -1.59 6.27 11.83
CA SER A 75 -2.94 6.54 11.34
C SER A 75 -2.90 7.69 10.36
N LEU A 76 -3.33 7.42 9.12
CA LEU A 76 -3.43 8.41 8.07
C LEU A 76 -4.85 8.96 7.98
N LYS A 77 -4.97 10.24 7.68
CA LYS A 77 -6.27 10.89 7.43
C LYS A 77 -6.91 10.39 6.15
N GLN A 78 -6.09 10.03 5.17
CA GLN A 78 -6.54 9.57 3.88
C GLN A 78 -5.48 8.69 3.23
N PHE A 79 -5.94 7.63 2.57
CA PHE A 79 -5.11 6.75 1.75
C PHE A 79 -5.83 6.52 0.43
N THR A 80 -5.14 6.76 -0.68
CA THR A 80 -5.70 6.66 -2.01
C THR A 80 -4.85 5.72 -2.86
N ILE A 81 -5.47 4.75 -3.53
CA ILE A 81 -4.83 3.93 -4.56
C ILE A 81 -5.21 4.51 -5.92
N GLY A 82 -4.25 5.15 -6.59
CA GLY A 82 -4.55 5.89 -7.82
C GLY A 82 -5.61 6.96 -7.56
N ASN A 83 -6.79 6.80 -8.15
CA ASN A 83 -7.93 7.71 -7.95
C ASN A 83 -8.98 7.16 -6.97
N ILE A 84 -8.70 6.05 -6.30
CA ILE A 84 -9.64 5.41 -5.37
C ILE A 84 -9.32 5.83 -3.95
N ASP A 85 -10.20 6.64 -3.37
CA ASP A 85 -10.07 7.13 -2.00
C ASP A 85 -10.66 6.10 -1.03
N LEU A 86 -9.83 5.61 -0.12
CA LEU A 86 -10.22 4.65 0.92
C LEU A 86 -10.45 5.30 2.29
N GLY A 87 -10.33 6.63 2.37
CA GLY A 87 -10.51 7.36 3.62
C GLY A 87 -9.36 7.10 4.61
N LYS A 88 -9.70 7.11 5.89
CA LYS A 88 -8.74 6.88 6.97
C LYS A 88 -8.22 5.44 6.92
N GLN A 89 -6.91 5.29 6.97
CA GLN A 89 -6.24 3.99 6.99
C GLN A 89 -5.06 4.02 7.94
N ASP A 90 -4.73 2.86 8.48
CA ASP A 90 -3.51 2.67 9.25
C ASP A 90 -2.46 2.01 8.37
N ILE A 91 -1.24 2.50 8.45
CA ILE A 91 -0.07 1.87 7.84
C ILE A 91 0.98 1.62 8.91
N TRP A 92 1.93 0.76 8.61
CA TRP A 92 2.98 0.36 9.53
C TRP A 92 4.32 0.89 9.04
N LEU A 93 4.96 1.71 9.88
CA LEU A 93 6.23 2.38 9.56
C LEU A 93 7.38 1.77 10.35
N THR A 94 8.51 1.59 9.70
CA THR A 94 9.75 1.20 10.36
C THR A 94 10.82 2.27 10.20
N PHE A 95 11.69 2.36 11.21
CA PHE A 95 12.89 3.19 11.18
C PHE A 95 14.14 2.39 10.80
N ASP A 96 14.00 1.09 10.53
CA ASP A 96 15.09 0.23 10.11
C ASP A 96 15.49 0.54 8.66
N GLU A 97 16.70 1.07 8.47
CA GLU A 97 17.18 1.49 7.15
C GLU A 97 17.39 0.33 6.18
N ARG A 98 17.43 -0.91 6.67
CA ARG A 98 17.54 -2.10 5.81
C ARG A 98 16.23 -2.40 5.07
N VAL A 99 15.12 -1.88 5.53
CA VAL A 99 13.81 -2.04 4.89
C VAL A 99 13.66 -0.97 3.83
N THR A 100 13.65 -1.38 2.57
CA THR A 100 13.50 -0.49 1.41
C THR A 100 12.21 -0.72 0.65
N ASP A 101 11.54 -1.86 0.86
CA ASP A 101 10.29 -2.19 0.20
C ASP A 101 9.12 -1.41 0.80
N THR A 102 8.26 -0.94 -0.09
CA THR A 102 7.00 -0.27 0.26
C THR A 102 5.89 -1.21 -0.19
N VAL A 103 5.18 -1.80 0.78
CA VAL A 103 4.30 -2.95 0.55
C VAL A 103 2.86 -2.59 0.84
N LEU A 104 2.00 -2.85 -0.16
CA LEU A 104 0.54 -2.77 -0.04
C LEU A 104 0.02 -4.16 0.30
N GLY A 105 -0.42 -4.34 1.54
CA GLY A 105 -0.85 -5.63 2.06
C GLY A 105 -2.35 -5.84 2.03
N MET A 106 -2.78 -7.01 2.50
CA MET A 106 -4.18 -7.43 2.45
C MET A 106 -5.11 -6.61 3.34
N ASP A 107 -4.58 -5.95 4.37
CA ASP A 107 -5.37 -5.04 5.20
C ASP A 107 -6.04 -3.92 4.39
N ILE A 108 -5.36 -3.43 3.36
CA ILE A 108 -5.91 -2.43 2.43
C ILE A 108 -6.47 -3.09 1.18
N LEU A 109 -5.77 -4.07 0.60
CA LEU A 109 -6.19 -4.71 -0.66
C LEU A 109 -7.58 -5.36 -0.55
N GLN A 110 -7.97 -5.86 0.61
CA GLN A 110 -9.31 -6.45 0.81
C GLN A 110 -10.44 -5.43 0.73
N GLN A 111 -10.13 -4.13 0.73
CA GLN A 111 -11.12 -3.06 0.64
C GLN A 111 -11.45 -2.66 -0.80
N VAL A 112 -10.77 -3.21 -1.77
CA VAL A 112 -10.97 -2.94 -3.20
C VAL A 112 -11.10 -4.24 -3.98
N ILE A 113 -11.61 -4.15 -5.19
CA ILE A 113 -11.58 -5.25 -6.15
C ILE A 113 -10.39 -5.00 -7.06
N PHE A 114 -9.49 -5.97 -7.16
CA PHE A 114 -8.36 -5.86 -8.06
C PHE A 114 -8.21 -7.11 -8.92
N THR A 115 -7.76 -6.91 -10.15
CA THR A 115 -7.56 -7.96 -11.13
C THR A 115 -6.20 -7.79 -11.79
N ALA A 116 -5.39 -8.82 -11.73
CA ALA A 116 -4.11 -8.87 -12.42
C ALA A 116 -4.27 -9.62 -13.74
N ASN A 117 -3.84 -9.01 -14.84
CA ASN A 117 -3.84 -9.62 -16.15
C ASN A 117 -2.41 -9.81 -16.65
N PRO A 118 -1.86 -11.04 -16.62
CA PRO A 118 -0.49 -11.29 -17.04
C PRO A 118 -0.26 -11.09 -18.54
N TYR A 119 -1.31 -11.20 -19.38
CA TYR A 119 -1.16 -11.01 -20.82
C TYR A 119 -0.80 -9.59 -21.20
N ASN A 120 -1.50 -8.60 -20.64
CA ASN A 120 -1.20 -7.20 -20.92
C ASN A 120 -0.32 -6.55 -19.84
N ARG A 121 0.14 -7.33 -18.87
CA ARG A 121 1.02 -6.92 -17.79
C ARG A 121 0.46 -5.75 -16.97
N LYS A 122 -0.85 -5.80 -16.71
CA LYS A 122 -1.55 -4.75 -15.95
C LYS A 122 -2.23 -5.32 -14.72
N ILE A 123 -2.34 -4.48 -13.71
CA ILE A 123 -3.23 -4.68 -12.58
C ILE A 123 -4.24 -3.53 -12.56
N CYS A 124 -5.50 -3.87 -12.33
CA CYS A 124 -6.60 -2.90 -12.28
C CYS A 124 -7.26 -2.95 -10.90
N PHE A 125 -7.60 -1.79 -10.39
CA PHE A 125 -8.28 -1.62 -9.11
C PHE A 125 -9.62 -0.97 -9.33
N CYS A 126 -10.66 -1.51 -8.71
CA CYS A 126 -12.00 -0.96 -8.70
C CYS A 126 -12.45 -0.71 -7.27
N LYS A 127 -13.19 0.34 -7.06
CA LYS A 127 -13.68 0.75 -5.75
C LYS A 127 -14.63 -0.28 -5.15
N ASP A 128 -15.56 -0.78 -5.97
CA ASP A 128 -16.61 -1.71 -5.56
C ASP A 128 -17.10 -2.55 -6.77
N ALA A 129 -18.10 -3.40 -6.52
CA ALA A 129 -18.67 -4.26 -7.56
C ALA A 129 -19.31 -3.47 -8.70
N ALA A 130 -19.94 -2.33 -8.42
CA ALA A 130 -20.54 -1.49 -9.46
C ALA A 130 -19.48 -0.89 -10.38
N ASP A 131 -18.38 -0.40 -9.82
CA ASP A 131 -17.23 0.10 -10.58
C ASP A 131 -16.61 -1.01 -11.45
N TYR A 132 -16.46 -2.20 -10.88
CA TYR A 132 -15.98 -3.36 -11.60
C TYR A 132 -16.89 -3.72 -12.79
N ASP A 133 -18.18 -3.84 -12.54
CA ASP A 133 -19.15 -4.19 -13.58
C ASP A 133 -19.19 -3.17 -14.71
N GLN A 134 -19.14 -1.90 -14.39
CA GLN A 134 -19.13 -0.80 -15.35
C GLN A 134 -17.92 -0.83 -16.27
N ASN A 135 -16.74 -1.23 -15.76
CA ASN A 135 -15.49 -1.15 -16.52
C ASN A 135 -15.08 -2.47 -17.17
N PHE A 136 -15.52 -3.62 -16.65
CA PHE A 136 -15.09 -4.94 -17.14
C PHE A 136 -16.14 -5.70 -17.93
N GLN A 137 -17.43 -5.55 -17.66
CA GLN A 137 -18.46 -6.22 -18.44
C GLN A 137 -18.54 -5.74 -19.90
N LEU A 138 -18.14 -4.50 -20.15
CA LEU A 138 -18.11 -3.93 -21.50
C LEU A 138 -17.02 -4.54 -22.38
N ASP A 139 -15.99 -5.13 -21.79
CA ASP A 139 -14.87 -5.73 -22.52
C ASP A 139 -15.13 -7.18 -22.93
N VAL A 140 -16.23 -7.77 -22.51
CA VAL A 140 -16.59 -9.16 -22.76
C VAL A 140 -17.57 -9.31 -23.93
N VAL A 141 -18.06 -8.22 -24.47
CA VAL A 141 -19.05 -8.22 -25.56
C VAL A 141 -18.39 -8.19 -26.93
#